data_a5c8b6a61c54c58ee221cb358a754fa3
#
_entry.id   a5c8b6a61c54c58ee221cb358a754fa3
#
_cell.length_a   1.000
_cell.length_b   1.000
_cell.length_c   1.000
_cell.angle_alpha   90.00
_cell.angle_beta   90.00
_cell.angle_gamma   90.00
#
_symmetry.space_group_name_H-M   'P 1'
#
loop_
_entity.id
_entity.type
_entity.pdbx_description
1 polymer ?
#
loop_
_entity_poly.entity_id
_entity_poly.type
_entity_poly.pdbx_seq_one_letter_code
_entity_poly.pdbx_strand_id
1 'polypeptide(L)'
;MHEQFLRTEMVLGQPALERLQNAHVAVFGLGGVGSYAAEILARSGVGELTLVDQDTVSVTNINRQLYALRSTVGQSKAEVAARRCADIDPELRVHPICATYDAAHREDFFSARYDYIADCIDLVTCKLDLIQQAMDRSIPILSALGTGNKLDPTLLRVTDISQTSGCPLARVMRKELRSRGIRHLKVVFSPEQPAATTQLEAPSPGRRSVPASVPWVPSTAGILLAGAIVRDLIG
;
A
#
# COMPACT_ATOMS: atom_id res chain seq x y z
N MET A 1 -10.18 -24.25 11.76
CA MET A 1 -10.31 -22.94 12.50
C MET A 1 -8.91 -22.55 12.89
N HIS A 2 -8.44 -21.38 12.43
CA HIS A 2 -7.09 -20.92 12.72
C HIS A 2 -7.10 -20.12 14.03
N GLU A 3 -6.48 -20.63 15.06
CA GLU A 3 -6.50 -20.03 16.42
C GLU A 3 -6.04 -18.54 16.40
N GLN A 4 -5.10 -18.18 15.50
CA GLN A 4 -4.60 -16.82 15.36
C GLN A 4 -5.69 -15.82 14.93
N PHE A 5 -6.76 -16.25 14.27
CA PHE A 5 -7.84 -15.39 13.79
C PHE A 5 -9.11 -15.44 14.67
N LEU A 6 -9.10 -16.18 15.78
CA LEU A 6 -10.27 -16.34 16.63
C LEU A 6 -10.88 -14.99 17.08
N ARG A 7 -10.04 -14.02 17.45
CA ARG A 7 -10.51 -12.69 17.86
C ARG A 7 -11.07 -11.87 16.70
N THR A 8 -10.54 -12.06 15.51
CA THR A 8 -11.08 -11.46 14.26
C THR A 8 -12.44 -12.06 13.94
N GLU A 9 -12.57 -13.38 14.04
CA GLU A 9 -13.83 -14.10 13.83
C GLU A 9 -14.93 -13.67 14.83
N MET A 10 -14.58 -13.44 16.11
CA MET A 10 -15.53 -12.94 17.11
C MET A 10 -16.13 -11.58 16.75
N VAL A 11 -15.45 -10.73 16.00
CA VAL A 11 -15.91 -9.41 15.57
C VAL A 11 -16.59 -9.45 14.22
N LEU A 12 -16.00 -10.14 13.24
CA LEU A 12 -16.44 -10.13 11.84
C LEU A 12 -17.41 -11.28 11.51
N GLY A 13 -17.35 -12.37 12.30
CA GLY A 13 -18.08 -13.61 12.04
C GLY A 13 -17.35 -14.53 11.05
N GLN A 14 -17.67 -15.83 11.13
CA GLN A 14 -17.08 -16.87 10.29
C GLN A 14 -17.26 -16.61 8.78
N PRO A 15 -18.43 -16.19 8.26
CA PRO A 15 -18.60 -15.96 6.81
C PRO A 15 -17.70 -14.84 6.25
N ALA A 16 -17.36 -13.85 7.08
CA ALA A 16 -16.43 -12.78 6.69
C ALA A 16 -15.00 -13.31 6.64
N LEU A 17 -14.60 -14.10 7.64
CA LEU A 17 -13.27 -14.72 7.67
C LEU A 17 -13.06 -15.66 6.47
N GLU A 18 -14.06 -16.47 6.13
CA GLU A 18 -14.02 -17.34 4.94
C GLU A 18 -13.83 -16.55 3.64
N ARG A 19 -14.49 -15.37 3.50
CA ARG A 19 -14.27 -14.48 2.34
C ARG A 19 -12.84 -13.96 2.29
N LEU A 20 -12.27 -13.55 3.43
CA LEU A 20 -10.89 -13.07 3.50
C LEU A 20 -9.89 -14.19 3.16
N GLN A 21 -10.09 -15.41 3.67
CA GLN A 21 -9.25 -16.56 3.39
C GLN A 21 -9.25 -16.97 1.90
N ASN A 22 -10.33 -16.66 1.18
CA ASN A 22 -10.42 -16.89 -0.26
C ASN A 22 -9.99 -15.69 -1.11
N ALA A 23 -9.68 -14.56 -0.51
CA ALA A 23 -9.32 -13.35 -1.23
C ALA A 23 -7.82 -13.30 -1.56
N HIS A 24 -7.51 -12.78 -2.76
CA HIS A 24 -6.17 -12.49 -3.23
C HIS A 24 -5.98 -10.96 -3.34
N VAL A 25 -5.09 -10.40 -2.53
CA VAL A 25 -4.78 -8.96 -2.54
C VAL A 25 -3.36 -8.72 -3.05
N ALA A 26 -3.21 -7.83 -4.03
CA ALA A 26 -1.89 -7.38 -4.48
C ALA A 26 -1.51 -6.05 -3.81
N VAL A 27 -0.32 -5.99 -3.21
CA VAL A 27 0.24 -4.78 -2.59
C VAL A 27 1.42 -4.30 -3.44
N PHE A 28 1.26 -3.17 -4.09
CA PHE A 28 2.28 -2.54 -4.92
C PHE A 28 3.00 -1.44 -4.13
N GLY A 29 4.29 -1.66 -3.87
CA GLY A 29 5.14 -0.82 -3.03
C GLY A 29 5.10 -1.22 -1.55
N LEU A 30 6.26 -1.59 -0.98
CA LEU A 30 6.41 -2.06 0.40
C LEU A 30 7.21 -1.06 1.26
N GLY A 31 6.99 0.22 1.00
CA GLY A 31 7.55 1.33 1.77
C GLY A 31 6.85 1.53 3.13
N GLY A 32 6.84 2.78 3.61
CA GLY A 32 6.26 3.14 4.91
C GLY A 32 4.75 2.87 5.03
N VAL A 33 4.01 2.89 3.92
CA VAL A 33 2.57 2.58 3.88
C VAL A 33 2.35 1.11 3.59
N GLY A 34 2.92 0.60 2.49
CA GLY A 34 2.61 -0.76 2.01
C GLY A 34 3.12 -1.86 2.93
N SER A 35 4.22 -1.65 3.67
CA SER A 35 4.69 -2.65 4.63
C SER A 35 3.69 -2.87 5.78
N TYR A 36 3.06 -1.81 6.28
CA TYR A 36 2.00 -1.92 7.28
C TYR A 36 0.69 -2.44 6.66
N ALA A 37 0.39 -2.07 5.42
CA ALA A 37 -0.79 -2.60 4.74
C ALA A 37 -0.71 -4.12 4.58
N ALA A 38 0.40 -4.65 4.08
CA ALA A 38 0.62 -6.09 3.93
C ALA A 38 0.56 -6.84 5.27
N GLU A 39 1.17 -6.28 6.33
CA GLU A 39 1.10 -6.82 7.69
C GLU A 39 -0.34 -6.94 8.18
N ILE A 40 -1.14 -5.89 8.04
CA ILE A 40 -2.54 -5.88 8.51
C ILE A 40 -3.40 -6.83 7.68
N LEU A 41 -3.21 -6.92 6.36
CA LEU A 41 -3.92 -7.87 5.51
C LEU A 41 -3.64 -9.32 5.93
N ALA A 42 -2.36 -9.68 6.15
CA ALA A 42 -1.97 -11.00 6.66
C ALA A 42 -2.62 -11.29 8.03
N ARG A 43 -2.57 -10.34 8.97
CA ARG A 43 -3.18 -10.47 10.31
C ARG A 43 -4.71 -10.47 10.32
N SER A 44 -5.33 -10.03 9.22
CA SER A 44 -6.79 -10.06 9.07
C SER A 44 -7.31 -11.38 8.50
N GLY A 45 -6.41 -12.29 8.06
CA GLY A 45 -6.78 -13.59 7.51
C GLY A 45 -7.02 -13.57 6.00
N VAL A 46 -6.44 -12.61 5.25
CA VAL A 46 -6.41 -12.67 3.78
C VAL A 46 -5.59 -13.88 3.37
N GLY A 47 -6.14 -14.74 2.49
CA GLY A 47 -5.55 -16.04 2.18
C GLY A 47 -4.45 -16.02 1.11
N GLU A 48 -4.33 -14.91 0.34
CA GLU A 48 -3.31 -14.79 -0.70
C GLU A 48 -2.83 -13.36 -0.87
N LEU A 49 -1.52 -13.15 -0.89
CA LEU A 49 -0.89 -11.85 -1.08
C LEU A 49 0.14 -11.89 -2.21
N THR A 50 0.05 -10.96 -3.16
CA THR A 50 1.14 -10.63 -4.07
C THR A 50 1.81 -9.34 -3.57
N LEU A 51 3.11 -9.40 -3.31
CA LEU A 51 3.91 -8.33 -2.72
C LEU A 51 4.94 -7.82 -3.71
N VAL A 52 4.73 -6.62 -4.24
CA VAL A 52 5.56 -6.06 -5.33
C VAL A 52 6.41 -4.91 -4.80
N ASP A 53 7.72 -5.06 -4.86
CA ASP A 53 8.69 -3.99 -4.59
C ASP A 53 10.05 -4.37 -5.19
N GLN A 54 10.68 -3.44 -5.91
CA GLN A 54 12.00 -3.66 -6.53
C GLN A 54 13.18 -3.43 -5.58
N ASP A 55 12.96 -2.68 -4.50
CA ASP A 55 14.03 -2.17 -3.66
C ASP A 55 14.57 -3.22 -2.68
N THR A 56 15.79 -2.98 -2.24
CA THR A 56 16.34 -3.59 -1.03
C THR A 56 16.11 -2.69 0.18
N VAL A 57 16.12 -3.29 1.36
CA VAL A 57 16.04 -2.56 2.62
C VAL A 57 17.30 -1.73 2.82
N SER A 58 17.14 -0.43 3.09
CA SER A 58 18.25 0.47 3.44
C SER A 58 18.16 0.95 4.89
N VAL A 59 19.29 1.42 5.45
CA VAL A 59 19.34 1.96 6.82
C VAL A 59 18.37 3.13 7.00
N THR A 60 18.20 3.98 5.97
CA THR A 60 17.28 5.13 6.00
C THR A 60 15.79 4.73 5.98
N ASN A 61 15.47 3.47 5.76
CA ASN A 61 14.10 2.96 5.82
C ASN A 61 13.65 2.58 7.24
N ILE A 62 14.62 2.33 8.15
CA ILE A 62 14.36 1.78 9.50
C ILE A 62 13.41 2.67 10.30
N ASN A 63 13.44 3.96 10.08
CA ASN A 63 12.59 4.89 10.82
C ASN A 63 11.08 4.73 10.56
N ARG A 64 10.66 4.10 9.41
CA ARG A 64 9.24 4.09 9.02
C ARG A 64 8.75 2.87 8.27
N GLN A 65 9.60 1.97 7.81
CA GLN A 65 9.20 0.76 7.10
C GLN A 65 9.25 -0.44 8.05
N LEU A 66 8.16 -1.16 8.19
CA LEU A 66 7.99 -2.24 9.16
C LEU A 66 9.06 -3.34 9.04
N TYR A 67 9.40 -3.67 7.80
CA TYR A 67 10.34 -4.75 7.49
C TYR A 67 11.81 -4.32 7.54
N ALA A 68 12.06 -3.01 7.71
CA ALA A 68 13.41 -2.46 7.75
C ALA A 68 13.99 -2.56 9.17
N LEU A 69 14.83 -3.55 9.37
CA LEU A 69 15.57 -3.81 10.59
C LEU A 69 17.06 -3.86 10.27
N ARG A 70 17.92 -3.72 11.28
CA ARG A 70 19.37 -3.90 11.12
C ARG A 70 19.73 -5.23 10.47
N SER A 71 19.01 -6.29 10.83
CA SER A 71 19.20 -7.65 10.32
C SER A 71 18.69 -7.85 8.89
N THR A 72 17.87 -6.96 8.36
CA THR A 72 17.29 -7.09 7.01
C THR A 72 17.90 -6.12 5.99
N VAL A 73 18.78 -5.18 6.41
CA VAL A 73 19.47 -4.25 5.50
C VAL A 73 20.18 -5.01 4.37
N GLY A 74 19.97 -4.57 3.14
CA GLY A 74 20.51 -5.20 1.92
C GLY A 74 19.67 -6.32 1.33
N GLN A 75 18.65 -6.84 2.05
CA GLN A 75 17.75 -7.87 1.54
C GLN A 75 16.59 -7.25 0.73
N SER A 76 16.02 -8.00 -0.21
CA SER A 76 14.84 -7.58 -0.97
C SER A 76 13.66 -7.31 -0.03
N LYS A 77 12.98 -6.16 -0.21
CA LYS A 77 11.80 -5.80 0.58
C LYS A 77 10.67 -6.81 0.38
N ALA A 78 10.43 -7.24 -0.86
CA ALA A 78 9.37 -8.20 -1.17
C ALA A 78 9.61 -9.56 -0.49
N GLU A 79 10.84 -10.07 -0.51
CA GLU A 79 11.18 -11.33 0.15
C GLU A 79 11.14 -11.25 1.68
N VAL A 80 11.62 -10.13 2.27
CA VAL A 80 11.54 -9.92 3.72
C VAL A 80 10.07 -9.85 4.17
N ALA A 81 9.23 -9.14 3.40
CA ALA A 81 7.80 -9.07 3.65
C ALA A 81 7.14 -10.44 3.55
N ALA A 82 7.47 -11.22 2.53
CA ALA A 82 6.90 -12.56 2.34
C ALA A 82 7.24 -13.50 3.50
N ARG A 83 8.50 -13.54 3.93
CA ARG A 83 8.91 -14.34 5.11
C ARG A 83 8.15 -13.95 6.36
N ARG A 84 7.98 -12.64 6.60
CA ARG A 84 7.23 -12.15 7.75
C ARG A 84 5.74 -12.50 7.69
N CYS A 85 5.12 -12.37 6.52
CA CYS A 85 3.72 -12.75 6.35
C CYS A 85 3.52 -14.25 6.55
N ALA A 86 4.42 -15.09 6.05
CA ALA A 86 4.39 -16.54 6.29
C ALA A 86 4.61 -16.94 7.76
N ASP A 87 5.34 -16.13 8.54
CA ASP A 87 5.50 -16.32 9.99
C ASP A 87 4.24 -15.90 10.79
N ILE A 88 3.42 -15.01 10.23
CA ILE A 88 2.11 -14.64 10.79
C ILE A 88 1.08 -15.75 10.54
N ASP A 89 1.03 -16.26 9.32
CA ASP A 89 0.14 -17.35 8.93
C ASP A 89 0.86 -18.29 7.95
N PRO A 90 1.22 -19.51 8.39
CA PRO A 90 1.88 -20.50 7.55
C PRO A 90 1.02 -21.01 6.35
N GLU A 91 -0.29 -20.80 6.38
CA GLU A 91 -1.19 -21.17 5.30
C GLU A 91 -1.41 -20.04 4.28
N LEU A 92 -0.99 -18.82 4.60
CA LEU A 92 -1.04 -17.67 3.68
C LEU A 92 -0.14 -17.91 2.46
N ARG A 93 -0.73 -17.89 1.29
CA ARG A 93 0.02 -17.95 0.03
C ARG A 93 0.62 -16.56 -0.26
N VAL A 94 1.93 -16.45 -0.29
CA VAL A 94 2.61 -15.17 -0.55
C VAL A 94 3.48 -15.27 -1.79
N HIS A 95 3.28 -14.33 -2.72
CA HIS A 95 4.01 -14.22 -3.98
C HIS A 95 4.87 -12.95 -3.97
N PRO A 96 6.16 -13.00 -3.56
CA PRO A 96 7.05 -11.87 -3.66
C PRO A 96 7.47 -11.63 -5.10
N ILE A 97 7.32 -10.37 -5.58
CA ILE A 97 7.78 -9.93 -6.91
C ILE A 97 8.79 -8.81 -6.72
N CYS A 98 10.07 -9.15 -6.94
CA CYS A 98 11.22 -8.23 -6.82
C CYS A 98 11.42 -7.46 -8.13
N ALA A 99 10.44 -6.68 -8.55
CA ALA A 99 10.47 -5.94 -9.80
C ALA A 99 9.79 -4.58 -9.68
N THR A 100 10.16 -3.68 -10.60
CA THR A 100 9.47 -2.39 -10.77
C THR A 100 8.20 -2.59 -11.57
N TYR A 101 7.08 -2.11 -11.03
CA TYR A 101 5.89 -1.93 -11.86
C TYR A 101 6.06 -0.73 -12.79
N ASP A 102 5.95 -0.95 -14.08
CA ASP A 102 5.92 0.10 -15.10
C ASP A 102 4.98 -0.27 -16.26
N ALA A 103 4.70 0.71 -17.11
CA ALA A 103 3.79 0.55 -18.23
C ALA A 103 4.31 -0.42 -19.33
N ALA A 104 5.62 -0.65 -19.43
CA ALA A 104 6.20 -1.54 -20.45
C ALA A 104 6.06 -3.02 -20.07
N HIS A 105 6.11 -3.33 -18.78
CA HIS A 105 6.08 -4.69 -18.25
C HIS A 105 4.80 -5.01 -17.48
N ARG A 106 3.75 -4.18 -17.60
CA ARG A 106 2.52 -4.27 -16.81
C ARG A 106 1.87 -5.66 -16.83
N GLU A 107 1.88 -6.35 -17.97
CA GLU A 107 1.22 -7.66 -18.10
C GLU A 107 1.85 -8.74 -17.22
N ASP A 108 3.12 -8.63 -16.86
CA ASP A 108 3.81 -9.56 -15.98
C ASP A 108 3.21 -9.55 -14.57
N PHE A 109 2.59 -8.43 -14.17
CA PHE A 109 1.97 -8.24 -12.86
C PHE A 109 0.49 -8.62 -12.82
N PHE A 110 -0.13 -8.90 -13.95
CA PHE A 110 -1.55 -9.29 -14.05
C PHE A 110 -1.74 -10.73 -14.55
N SER A 111 -0.72 -11.58 -14.41
CA SER A 111 -0.82 -13.00 -14.71
C SER A 111 -1.75 -13.77 -13.74
N ALA A 112 -1.90 -13.27 -12.52
CA ALA A 112 -2.86 -13.75 -11.54
C ALA A 112 -4.10 -12.85 -11.46
N ARG A 113 -5.22 -13.42 -11.02
CA ARG A 113 -6.43 -12.64 -10.70
C ARG A 113 -6.31 -12.08 -9.29
N TYR A 114 -6.55 -10.79 -9.15
CA TYR A 114 -6.64 -10.11 -7.84
C TYR A 114 -8.09 -9.75 -7.52
N ASP A 115 -8.49 -9.93 -6.27
CA ASP A 115 -9.77 -9.47 -5.77
C ASP A 115 -9.68 -8.00 -5.32
N TYR A 116 -8.47 -7.53 -5.00
CA TYR A 116 -8.21 -6.14 -4.64
C TYR A 116 -6.76 -5.73 -4.88
N ILE A 117 -6.53 -4.46 -5.21
CA ILE A 117 -5.19 -3.86 -5.34
C ILE A 117 -5.00 -2.77 -4.28
N ALA A 118 -3.92 -2.89 -3.48
CA ALA A 118 -3.41 -1.87 -2.58
C ALA A 118 -2.27 -1.11 -3.28
N ASP A 119 -2.56 0.09 -3.77
CA ASP A 119 -1.56 0.93 -4.44
C ASP A 119 -0.82 1.82 -3.44
N CYS A 120 0.40 1.44 -3.11
CA CYS A 120 1.33 2.14 -2.24
C CYS A 120 2.58 2.66 -2.99
N ILE A 121 2.52 2.72 -4.34
CA ILE A 121 3.61 3.25 -5.17
C ILE A 121 3.75 4.76 -4.94
N ASP A 122 4.98 5.26 -4.91
CA ASP A 122 5.26 6.70 -4.75
C ASP A 122 5.53 7.42 -6.09
N LEU A 123 5.84 6.68 -7.17
CA LEU A 123 6.08 7.23 -8.50
C LEU A 123 4.77 7.47 -9.23
N VAL A 124 4.47 8.74 -9.51
CA VAL A 124 3.17 9.19 -10.07
C VAL A 124 2.84 8.50 -11.40
N THR A 125 3.81 8.32 -12.29
CA THR A 125 3.59 7.68 -13.60
C THR A 125 3.14 6.23 -13.47
N CYS A 126 3.83 5.45 -12.63
CA CYS A 126 3.49 4.06 -12.36
C CYS A 126 2.15 3.93 -11.63
N LYS A 127 1.91 4.81 -10.63
CA LYS A 127 0.63 4.88 -9.92
C LYS A 127 -0.55 5.14 -10.85
N LEU A 128 -0.43 6.08 -11.77
CA LEU A 128 -1.47 6.41 -12.75
C LEU A 128 -1.75 5.25 -13.71
N ASP A 129 -0.71 4.56 -14.15
CA ASP A 129 -0.85 3.38 -15.01
C ASP A 129 -1.51 2.22 -14.25
N LEU A 130 -1.06 1.92 -13.03
CA LEU A 130 -1.65 0.87 -12.19
C LEU A 130 -3.14 1.10 -11.94
N ILE A 131 -3.53 2.33 -11.63
CA ILE A 131 -4.93 2.70 -11.43
C ILE A 131 -5.73 2.50 -12.72
N GLN A 132 -5.20 2.93 -13.87
CA GLN A 132 -5.85 2.71 -15.17
C GLN A 132 -6.03 1.22 -15.45
N GLN A 133 -4.99 0.41 -15.23
CA GLN A 133 -5.04 -1.03 -15.46
C GLN A 133 -6.05 -1.74 -14.53
N ALA A 134 -6.13 -1.32 -13.28
CA ALA A 134 -7.12 -1.84 -12.35
C ALA A 134 -8.55 -1.53 -12.81
N MET A 135 -8.81 -0.28 -13.24
CA MET A 135 -10.11 0.13 -13.79
C MET A 135 -10.49 -0.65 -15.05
N ASP A 136 -9.56 -0.77 -16.00
CA ASP A 136 -9.78 -1.46 -17.28
C ASP A 136 -10.10 -2.96 -17.06
N ARG A 137 -9.54 -3.56 -16.01
CA ARG A 137 -9.77 -4.96 -15.62
C ARG A 137 -10.89 -5.15 -14.59
N SER A 138 -11.56 -4.06 -14.19
CA SER A 138 -12.60 -4.08 -13.15
C SER A 138 -12.11 -4.68 -11.82
N ILE A 139 -10.84 -4.45 -11.48
CA ILE A 139 -10.26 -4.86 -10.19
C ILE A 139 -10.41 -3.68 -9.21
N PRO A 140 -11.04 -3.88 -8.05
CA PRO A 140 -11.09 -2.86 -7.01
C PRO A 140 -9.68 -2.42 -6.59
N ILE A 141 -9.49 -1.09 -6.46
CA ILE A 141 -8.20 -0.52 -6.08
C ILE A 141 -8.38 0.58 -5.04
N LEU A 142 -7.52 0.61 -4.03
CA LEU A 142 -7.38 1.69 -3.07
C LEU A 142 -5.95 2.23 -3.11
N SER A 143 -5.83 3.54 -3.34
CA SER A 143 -4.54 4.19 -3.54
C SER A 143 -4.15 5.03 -2.34
N ALA A 144 -2.95 4.82 -1.80
CA ALA A 144 -2.36 5.71 -0.81
C ALA A 144 -1.79 6.96 -1.49
N LEU A 145 -2.19 8.13 -1.00
CA LEU A 145 -1.63 9.41 -1.44
C LEU A 145 -0.52 9.87 -0.48
N GLY A 146 0.05 11.06 -0.72
CA GLY A 146 1.25 11.52 -0.02
C GLY A 146 1.13 11.54 1.51
N THR A 147 1.99 10.80 2.18
CA THR A 147 2.18 10.76 3.64
C THR A 147 3.48 11.43 4.09
N GLY A 148 4.35 11.81 3.16
CA GLY A 148 5.58 12.55 3.45
C GLY A 148 5.33 13.98 3.88
N ASN A 149 6.25 14.52 4.70
CA ASN A 149 6.21 15.88 5.25
C ASN A 149 4.95 16.17 6.08
N LYS A 150 4.39 15.16 6.76
CA LYS A 150 3.20 15.26 7.61
C LYS A 150 3.47 14.74 9.01
N LEU A 151 2.76 15.29 9.99
CA LEU A 151 3.00 15.05 11.41
C LEU A 151 1.76 14.53 12.14
N ASP A 152 0.56 14.88 11.68
CA ASP A 152 -0.69 14.52 12.34
C ASP A 152 -1.39 13.33 11.67
N PRO A 153 -1.30 12.12 12.24
CA PRO A 153 -1.95 10.94 11.72
C PRO A 153 -3.48 10.96 11.89
N THR A 154 -4.02 11.80 12.79
CA THR A 154 -5.46 11.90 13.04
C THR A 154 -6.21 12.56 11.88
N LEU A 155 -5.50 13.27 11.02
CA LEU A 155 -6.05 13.89 9.81
C LEU A 155 -6.15 12.93 8.61
N LEU A 156 -5.61 11.72 8.74
CA LEU A 156 -5.73 10.71 7.68
C LEU A 156 -7.18 10.26 7.48
N ARG A 157 -7.60 10.13 6.22
CA ARG A 157 -8.97 9.75 5.84
C ARG A 157 -8.96 8.78 4.68
N VAL A 158 -9.93 7.85 4.70
CA VAL A 158 -10.34 7.07 3.53
C VAL A 158 -11.51 7.77 2.89
N THR A 159 -11.40 8.15 1.62
CA THR A 159 -12.44 8.91 0.90
C THR A 159 -12.30 8.72 -0.61
N ASP A 160 -13.23 9.32 -1.38
CA ASP A 160 -13.08 9.47 -2.83
C ASP A 160 -12.07 10.58 -3.17
N ILE A 161 -11.27 10.37 -4.23
CA ILE A 161 -10.26 11.34 -4.68
C ILE A 161 -10.86 12.71 -5.00
N SER A 162 -12.11 12.78 -5.44
CA SER A 162 -12.82 14.02 -5.73
C SER A 162 -13.03 14.88 -4.49
N GLN A 163 -13.06 14.27 -3.30
CA GLN A 163 -13.26 14.92 -2.01
C GLN A 163 -11.94 15.34 -1.33
N THR A 164 -10.79 15.09 -1.97
CA THR A 164 -9.49 15.42 -1.40
C THR A 164 -9.16 16.91 -1.51
N SER A 165 -8.46 17.46 -0.51
CA SER A 165 -8.00 18.84 -0.46
C SER A 165 -6.63 18.94 0.22
N GLY A 166 -5.93 20.08 0.11
CA GLY A 166 -4.68 20.35 0.83
C GLY A 166 -3.44 19.58 0.36
N CYS A 167 -3.56 18.34 -0.05
CA CYS A 167 -2.43 17.49 -0.44
C CYS A 167 -1.95 17.78 -1.89
N PRO A 168 -0.66 18.15 -2.10
CA PRO A 168 -0.13 18.40 -3.44
C PRO A 168 -0.22 17.19 -4.37
N LEU A 169 0.11 15.98 -3.89
CA LEU A 169 0.02 14.75 -4.68
C LEU A 169 -1.44 14.48 -5.09
N ALA A 170 -2.40 14.63 -4.17
CA ALA A 170 -3.81 14.46 -4.49
C ALA A 170 -4.28 15.41 -5.60
N ARG A 171 -3.77 16.66 -5.62
CA ARG A 171 -4.07 17.63 -6.69
C ARG A 171 -3.56 17.15 -8.04
N VAL A 172 -2.33 16.66 -8.10
CA VAL A 172 -1.74 16.12 -9.33
C VAL A 172 -2.55 14.90 -9.79
N MET A 173 -2.80 13.94 -8.90
CA MET A 173 -3.55 12.72 -9.22
C MET A 173 -4.96 13.02 -9.74
N ARG A 174 -5.71 13.94 -9.09
CA ARG A 174 -7.04 14.35 -9.58
C ARG A 174 -7.00 14.91 -11.01
N LYS A 175 -6.00 15.74 -11.31
CA LYS A 175 -5.85 16.33 -12.65
C LYS A 175 -5.58 15.25 -13.70
N GLU A 176 -4.59 14.41 -13.43
CA GLU A 176 -4.13 13.38 -14.36
C GLU A 176 -5.16 12.24 -14.54
N LEU A 177 -5.88 11.84 -13.48
CA LEU A 177 -6.93 10.85 -13.57
C LEU A 177 -8.15 11.38 -14.35
N ARG A 178 -8.53 12.66 -14.14
CA ARG A 178 -9.61 13.27 -14.93
C ARG A 178 -9.31 13.32 -16.42
N SER A 179 -8.06 13.58 -16.83
CA SER A 179 -7.66 13.54 -18.25
C SER A 179 -7.76 12.15 -18.87
N ARG A 180 -7.76 11.09 -18.04
CA ARG A 180 -7.95 9.69 -18.40
C ARG A 180 -9.40 9.21 -18.25
N GLY A 181 -10.34 10.11 -17.94
CA GLY A 181 -11.75 9.76 -17.74
C GLY A 181 -12.08 9.19 -16.35
N ILE A 182 -11.09 9.03 -15.48
CA ILE A 182 -11.27 8.50 -14.11
C ILE A 182 -11.63 9.66 -13.18
N ARG A 183 -12.87 9.70 -12.72
CA ARG A 183 -13.38 10.76 -11.83
C ARG A 183 -13.45 10.34 -10.36
N HIS A 184 -13.55 9.04 -10.11
CA HIS A 184 -13.72 8.43 -8.80
C HIS A 184 -12.62 7.42 -8.55
N LEU A 185 -12.04 7.46 -7.37
CA LEU A 185 -11.04 6.52 -6.89
C LEU A 185 -11.04 6.57 -5.37
N LYS A 186 -11.12 5.42 -4.72
CA LYS A 186 -10.98 5.32 -3.27
C LYS A 186 -9.51 5.55 -2.88
N VAL A 187 -9.27 6.46 -1.94
CA VAL A 187 -7.91 6.85 -1.54
C VAL A 187 -7.78 6.99 -0.03
N VAL A 188 -6.55 6.74 0.48
CA VAL A 188 -6.12 7.22 1.80
C VAL A 188 -5.31 8.49 1.59
N PHE A 189 -5.70 9.58 2.26
CA PHE A 189 -4.99 10.85 2.18
C PHE A 189 -5.09 11.63 3.49
N SER A 190 -4.26 12.66 3.63
CA SER A 190 -4.38 13.67 4.69
C SER A 190 -4.50 15.06 4.06
N PRO A 191 -5.44 15.92 4.52
CA PRO A 191 -5.54 17.31 4.11
C PRO A 191 -4.45 18.19 4.73
N GLU A 192 -3.64 17.66 5.63
CA GLU A 192 -2.56 18.37 6.28
C GLU A 192 -1.63 19.02 5.26
N GLN A 193 -1.28 20.28 5.46
CA GLN A 193 -0.28 20.96 4.64
C GLN A 193 1.10 20.38 4.93
N PRO A 194 1.93 20.15 3.91
CA PRO A 194 3.29 19.65 4.14
C PRO A 194 4.08 20.58 5.07
N ALA A 195 4.69 20.01 6.10
CA ALA A 195 5.60 20.75 6.97
C ALA A 195 6.84 21.22 6.19
N ALA A 196 7.40 22.35 6.59
CA ALA A 196 8.70 22.80 6.10
C ALA A 196 9.77 21.79 6.53
N THR A 197 10.64 21.41 5.60
CA THR A 197 11.67 20.39 5.83
C THR A 197 13.04 20.86 5.38
N THR A 198 14.09 20.44 6.08
CA THR A 198 15.46 20.61 5.65
C THR A 198 15.86 19.42 4.79
N GLN A 199 16.42 19.68 3.61
CA GLN A 199 16.98 18.60 2.77
C GLN A 199 18.36 18.23 3.31
N LEU A 200 18.50 16.98 3.80
CA LEU A 200 19.75 16.45 4.35
C LEU A 200 20.45 15.48 3.39
N GLU A 201 19.80 15.12 2.30
CA GLU A 201 20.33 14.24 1.26
C GLU A 201 19.90 14.74 -0.13
N ALA A 202 20.69 14.42 -1.15
CA ALA A 202 20.37 14.78 -2.52
C ALA A 202 19.20 13.95 -3.04
N PRO A 203 18.22 14.55 -3.76
CA PRO A 203 17.14 13.79 -4.37
C PRO A 203 17.67 12.89 -5.50
N SER A 204 17.05 11.74 -5.67
CA SER A 204 17.30 10.86 -6.80
C SER A 204 17.02 11.56 -8.13
N PRO A 205 17.67 11.14 -9.24
CA PRO A 205 17.41 11.69 -10.57
C PRO A 205 15.92 11.75 -10.89
N GLY A 206 15.45 12.90 -11.39
CA GLY A 206 14.04 13.11 -11.72
C GLY A 206 13.14 13.55 -10.55
N ARG A 207 13.64 13.58 -9.32
CA ARG A 207 12.91 14.10 -8.14
C ARG A 207 13.39 15.50 -7.75
N ARG A 208 12.46 16.37 -7.31
CA ARG A 208 12.79 17.75 -6.87
C ARG A 208 13.28 17.80 -5.42
N SER A 209 12.87 16.87 -4.58
CA SER A 209 13.23 16.78 -3.17
C SER A 209 13.05 15.37 -2.66
N VAL A 210 13.69 15.05 -1.53
CA VAL A 210 13.44 13.83 -0.76
C VAL A 210 12.34 14.16 0.26
N PRO A 211 11.18 13.48 0.22
CA PRO A 211 10.15 13.70 1.23
C PRO A 211 10.66 13.22 2.60
N ALA A 212 10.63 14.10 3.60
CA ALA A 212 10.85 13.70 4.98
C ALA A 212 9.67 12.87 5.49
N SER A 213 9.91 12.00 6.46
CA SER A 213 8.87 11.13 7.00
C SER A 213 9.14 10.78 8.46
N VAL A 214 8.05 10.69 9.20
CA VAL A 214 8.01 10.16 10.58
C VAL A 214 7.38 8.77 10.57
N PRO A 215 7.59 7.91 11.58
CA PRO A 215 7.07 6.55 11.55
C PRO A 215 5.53 6.47 11.61
N TRP A 216 4.88 7.30 12.40
CA TRP A 216 3.45 7.16 12.72
C TRP A 216 2.49 7.59 11.61
N VAL A 217 2.85 8.48 10.70
CA VAL A 217 1.93 8.92 9.63
C VAL A 217 1.80 7.86 8.53
N PRO A 218 2.88 7.37 7.89
CA PRO A 218 2.74 6.34 6.86
C PRO A 218 2.25 5.01 7.40
N SER A 219 2.63 4.62 8.65
CA SER A 219 2.12 3.40 9.27
C SER A 219 0.60 3.44 9.47
N THR A 220 0.09 4.55 10.02
CA THR A 220 -1.36 4.74 10.18
C THR A 220 -2.09 4.73 8.84
N ALA A 221 -1.50 5.33 7.79
CA ALA A 221 -2.07 5.28 6.45
C ALA A 221 -2.15 3.84 5.92
N GLY A 222 -1.13 3.01 6.16
CA GLY A 222 -1.14 1.59 5.79
C GLY A 222 -2.20 0.79 6.54
N ILE A 223 -2.37 1.04 7.84
CA ILE A 223 -3.41 0.41 8.67
C ILE A 223 -4.81 0.79 8.18
N LEU A 224 -5.05 2.08 7.91
CA LEU A 224 -6.35 2.56 7.40
C LEU A 224 -6.66 1.98 6.01
N LEU A 225 -5.65 1.90 5.14
CA LEU A 225 -5.77 1.34 3.81
C LEU A 225 -6.17 -0.13 3.88
N ALA A 226 -5.45 -0.94 4.64
CA ALA A 226 -5.74 -2.37 4.80
C ALA A 226 -7.10 -2.60 5.46
N GLY A 227 -7.43 -1.87 6.52
CA GLY A 227 -8.74 -1.97 7.18
C GLY A 227 -9.91 -1.58 6.26
N ALA A 228 -9.68 -0.65 5.31
CA ALA A 228 -10.70 -0.31 4.30
C ALA A 228 -10.84 -1.42 3.25
N ILE A 229 -9.74 -2.03 2.81
CA ILE A 229 -9.75 -3.18 1.89
C ILE A 229 -10.46 -4.37 2.52
N VAL A 230 -10.13 -4.71 3.77
CA VAL A 230 -10.78 -5.80 4.50
C VAL A 230 -12.30 -5.60 4.54
N ARG A 231 -12.77 -4.38 4.88
CA ARG A 231 -14.20 -4.06 4.91
C ARG A 231 -14.87 -4.17 3.54
N ASP A 232 -14.18 -3.78 2.47
CA ASP A 232 -14.70 -3.91 1.11
C ASP A 232 -14.79 -5.39 0.66
N LEU A 233 -13.86 -6.24 1.08
CA LEU A 233 -13.86 -7.66 0.76
C LEU A 233 -14.96 -8.44 1.48
N ILE A 234 -15.33 -8.01 2.67
CA ILE A 234 -16.37 -8.70 3.46
C ILE A 234 -17.79 -8.19 3.21
N GLY A 235 -17.97 -7.02 2.55
CA GLY A 235 -19.27 -6.43 2.17
C GLY A 235 -19.84 -5.55 3.24
#